data_5673224d0d8eecb0b774f6f4b363ede4
#
_entry.id   5673224d0d8eecb0b774f6f4b363ede4
#
_cell.length_a   1.000
_cell.length_b   1.000
_cell.length_c   1.000
_cell.angle_alpha   90.00
_cell.angle_beta   90.00
_cell.angle_gamma   90.00
#
_symmetry.space_group_name_H-M   'P 1'
#
loop_
_entity.id
_entity.type
_entity.pdbx_description
1 polymer ?
#
loop_
_entity_poly.entity_id
_entity_poly.type
_entity_poly.pdbx_seq_one_letter_code
_entity_poly.pdbx_strand_id
1 'polypeptide(L)'
;MSAVGRSGVLALCIAALITMFPDKPRQNSMLEGIPSGKTRVLDLSYTINDKLVTWPGDERFFEAKVNATIEKNGYFTRSFWMLEHYGTHLDAPAHFPPGKATVDQIPAKQLMGPAAVLDVRAEGAKDADFQLPAARVEAWEKRHGRIPEGAIVLLRTGWASRWPDAQRYRNQDAQGKMHFPGFSSGAAKLLIERKVSGLGCDTMSIDYGASEDFAVHHLALGAGLYHLENLADLSEMPEHGAFLIAAPIKLEGGSGGPVRVFALLP
;
A
#
# COMPACT_ATOMS: atom_id res chain seq x y z
N MET A 1 -11.27 57.83 -68.15
CA MET A 1 -12.43 57.67 -67.28
C MET A 1 -12.16 56.42 -66.45
N SER A 2 -11.76 56.57 -65.21
CA SER A 2 -11.29 55.57 -64.28
C SER A 2 -12.44 55.04 -63.43
N ALA A 3 -12.54 53.72 -63.29
CA ALA A 3 -13.41 53.10 -62.35
C ALA A 3 -12.52 52.37 -61.28
N VAL A 4 -12.62 52.87 -60.07
CA VAL A 4 -11.91 52.36 -58.90
C VAL A 4 -12.69 51.15 -58.33
N GLY A 5 -12.09 49.99 -58.36
CA GLY A 5 -12.62 48.78 -57.68
C GLY A 5 -12.24 48.74 -56.16
N ARG A 6 -13.25 48.69 -55.33
CA ARG A 6 -13.07 48.47 -53.85
C ARG A 6 -12.99 47.00 -53.56
N SER A 7 -11.83 46.56 -53.12
CA SER A 7 -11.62 45.21 -52.55
C SER A 7 -12.06 45.22 -51.10
N GLY A 8 -13.13 44.43 -50.73
CA GLY A 8 -13.56 44.22 -49.42
C GLY A 8 -12.73 43.05 -48.79
N VAL A 9 -11.99 43.32 -47.72
CA VAL A 9 -11.29 42.32 -46.93
C VAL A 9 -12.29 41.75 -45.93
N LEU A 10 -12.62 40.47 -46.09
CA LEU A 10 -13.46 39.72 -45.16
C LEU A 10 -12.55 39.20 -44.01
N ALA A 11 -12.65 39.82 -42.87
CA ALA A 11 -11.94 39.34 -41.66
C ALA A 11 -12.70 38.15 -41.06
N LEU A 12 -12.11 36.96 -41.13
CA LEU A 12 -12.62 35.75 -40.51
C LEU A 12 -12.17 35.74 -39.04
N CYS A 13 -13.08 36.03 -38.11
CA CYS A 13 -12.84 35.84 -36.66
C CYS A 13 -12.96 34.36 -36.32
N ILE A 14 -11.83 33.68 -36.15
CA ILE A 14 -11.78 32.34 -35.57
C ILE A 14 -11.86 32.51 -34.07
N ALA A 15 -13.04 32.27 -33.48
CA ALA A 15 -13.20 32.13 -32.03
C ALA A 15 -12.62 30.78 -31.60
N ALA A 16 -11.42 30.80 -30.99
CA ALA A 16 -10.85 29.63 -30.36
C ALA A 16 -11.67 29.29 -29.10
N LEU A 17 -12.48 28.23 -29.16
CA LEU A 17 -13.09 27.62 -27.98
C LEU A 17 -11.96 26.99 -27.16
N ILE A 18 -11.48 27.70 -26.15
CA ILE A 18 -10.62 27.10 -25.10
C ILE A 18 -11.55 26.26 -24.24
N THR A 19 -11.59 24.96 -24.48
CA THR A 19 -12.18 23.99 -23.54
C THR A 19 -11.29 23.96 -22.33
N MET A 20 -11.69 24.64 -21.26
CA MET A 20 -11.09 24.49 -19.94
C MET A 20 -11.39 23.06 -19.45
N PHE A 21 -10.43 22.16 -19.64
CA PHE A 21 -10.41 20.91 -18.87
C PHE A 21 -10.12 21.29 -17.41
N PRO A 22 -10.91 20.81 -16.44
CA PRO A 22 -10.57 21.04 -15.04
C PRO A 22 -9.17 20.45 -14.77
N ASP A 23 -8.27 21.30 -14.28
CA ASP A 23 -6.93 20.89 -13.85
C ASP A 23 -7.07 19.73 -12.86
N LYS A 24 -6.50 18.57 -13.20
CA LYS A 24 -6.33 17.50 -12.23
C LYS A 24 -5.52 18.07 -11.07
N PRO A 25 -5.93 17.89 -9.81
CA PRO A 25 -5.16 18.38 -8.67
C PRO A 25 -3.72 17.88 -8.80
N ARG A 26 -2.77 18.80 -8.91
CA ARG A 26 -1.36 18.50 -9.06
C ARG A 26 -0.88 17.86 -7.74
N GLN A 27 -0.12 16.78 -7.81
CA GLN A 27 0.51 16.15 -6.63
C GLN A 27 1.30 17.17 -5.77
N ASN A 28 1.86 18.22 -6.38
CA ASN A 28 2.48 19.33 -5.67
C ASN A 28 1.55 20.03 -4.65
N SER A 29 0.23 20.04 -4.90
CA SER A 29 -0.73 20.66 -4.00
C SER A 29 -0.92 19.88 -2.69
N MET A 30 -0.71 18.56 -2.69
CA MET A 30 -0.83 17.75 -1.47
C MET A 30 0.30 18.03 -0.49
N LEU A 31 1.56 18.05 -0.95
CA LEU A 31 2.71 18.35 -0.07
C LEU A 31 2.62 19.77 0.50
N GLU A 32 2.25 20.76 -0.32
CA GLU A 32 2.03 22.15 0.12
C GLU A 32 0.85 22.29 1.10
N GLY A 33 -0.12 21.36 1.03
CA GLY A 33 -1.26 21.33 1.94
C GLY A 33 -0.98 20.80 3.34
N ILE A 34 0.13 20.06 3.55
CA ILE A 34 0.44 19.42 4.84
C ILE A 34 0.59 20.47 5.98
N PRO A 35 1.43 21.52 5.85
CA PRO A 35 1.61 22.48 6.95
C PRO A 35 0.34 23.26 7.31
N SER A 36 -0.58 23.44 6.35
CA SER A 36 -1.84 24.17 6.55
C SER A 36 -2.99 23.26 7.01
N GLY A 37 -2.78 21.94 7.10
CA GLY A 37 -3.82 20.96 7.42
C GLY A 37 -4.84 20.71 6.29
N LYS A 38 -4.63 21.27 5.09
CA LYS A 38 -5.47 21.01 3.92
C LYS A 38 -5.29 19.57 3.41
N THR A 39 -4.07 19.04 3.53
CA THR A 39 -3.77 17.63 3.28
C THR A 39 -3.70 16.91 4.60
N ARG A 40 -4.57 15.93 4.80
CA ARG A 40 -4.52 15.06 5.96
C ARG A 40 -3.44 14.01 5.76
N VAL A 41 -2.72 13.68 6.84
CA VAL A 41 -1.72 12.60 6.84
C VAL A 41 -2.22 11.51 7.78
N LEU A 42 -2.37 10.29 7.25
CA LEU A 42 -2.64 9.11 8.07
C LEU A 42 -1.35 8.31 8.25
N ASP A 43 -1.17 7.75 9.43
CA ASP A 43 -0.15 6.74 9.73
C ASP A 43 -0.82 5.37 9.72
N LEU A 44 -0.49 4.56 8.73
CA LEU A 44 -1.05 3.24 8.50
C LEU A 44 -0.18 2.12 9.12
N SER A 45 0.54 2.43 10.21
CA SER A 45 1.50 1.51 10.82
C SER A 45 1.21 1.28 12.30
N TYR A 46 1.37 0.05 12.76
CA TYR A 46 1.28 -0.26 14.19
C TYR A 46 2.57 0.10 14.93
N THR A 47 2.42 0.56 16.18
CA THR A 47 3.56 0.79 17.08
C THR A 47 4.22 -0.53 17.44
N ILE A 48 5.52 -0.65 17.16
CA ILE A 48 6.29 -1.87 17.46
C ILE A 48 6.50 -2.01 18.96
N ASN A 49 6.10 -3.15 19.51
CA ASN A 49 6.28 -3.57 20.90
C ASN A 49 6.24 -5.11 20.99
N ASP A 50 6.47 -5.66 22.16
CA ASP A 50 6.50 -7.11 22.42
C ASP A 50 5.13 -7.81 22.46
N LYS A 51 4.05 -7.11 22.12
CA LYS A 51 2.66 -7.61 22.17
C LYS A 51 2.00 -7.68 20.79
N LEU A 52 2.74 -7.39 19.73
CA LEU A 52 2.19 -7.47 18.38
C LEU A 52 1.85 -8.90 18.00
N VAL A 53 0.88 -9.05 17.12
CA VAL A 53 0.51 -10.36 16.57
C VAL A 53 1.63 -10.83 15.63
N THR A 54 2.08 -12.07 15.83
CA THR A 54 3.13 -12.73 15.05
C THR A 54 2.56 -13.87 14.23
N TRP A 55 3.32 -14.30 13.24
CA TRP A 55 3.03 -15.53 12.51
C TRP A 55 3.08 -16.71 13.50
N PRO A 56 2.20 -17.73 13.36
CA PRO A 56 2.25 -18.91 14.21
C PRO A 56 3.58 -19.65 14.11
N GLY A 57 4.16 -20.01 15.26
CA GLY A 57 5.42 -20.75 15.34
C GLY A 57 6.66 -19.91 15.64
N ASP A 58 6.56 -18.58 15.54
CA ASP A 58 7.65 -17.71 15.98
C ASP A 58 7.76 -17.70 17.50
N GLU A 59 8.91 -18.15 18.02
CA GLU A 59 9.20 -18.18 19.48
C GLU A 59 9.82 -16.86 19.97
N ARG A 60 10.61 -16.21 19.11
CA ARG A 60 11.30 -14.96 19.40
C ARG A 60 11.02 -13.96 18.28
N PHE A 61 10.45 -12.82 18.60
CA PHE A 61 10.00 -11.83 17.59
C PHE A 61 10.43 -10.39 17.89
N PHE A 62 10.52 -9.97 19.15
CA PHE A 62 10.97 -8.64 19.53
C PHE A 62 11.57 -8.65 20.94
N GLU A 63 12.73 -8.02 21.08
CA GLU A 63 13.36 -7.75 22.36
C GLU A 63 13.96 -6.34 22.36
N ALA A 64 13.85 -5.64 23.49
CA ALA A 64 14.46 -4.32 23.65
C ALA A 64 15.15 -4.22 25.02
N LYS A 65 16.34 -3.61 25.04
CA LYS A 65 17.15 -3.39 26.23
C LYS A 65 17.50 -1.92 26.35
N VAL A 66 17.29 -1.36 27.54
CA VAL A 66 17.78 -0.01 27.88
C VAL A 66 19.29 -0.06 28.08
N ASN A 67 20.03 0.73 27.34
CA ASN A 67 21.49 0.82 27.41
C ASN A 67 21.96 2.02 28.25
N ALA A 68 21.22 3.15 28.19
CA ALA A 68 21.49 4.35 28.96
C ALA A 68 20.19 5.04 29.37
N THR A 69 20.19 5.71 30.53
CA THR A 69 19.08 6.54 31.02
C THR A 69 19.51 7.96 31.24
N ILE A 70 18.57 8.92 31.17
CA ILE A 70 18.86 10.35 31.37
C ILE A 70 19.47 10.58 32.73
N GLU A 71 18.95 9.92 33.77
CA GLU A 71 19.38 10.10 35.17
C GLU A 71 20.85 9.69 35.41
N LYS A 72 21.30 8.63 34.74
CA LYS A 72 22.66 8.07 34.93
C LYS A 72 23.66 8.60 33.92
N ASN A 73 23.23 8.85 32.68
CA ASN A 73 24.10 9.06 31.54
C ASN A 73 23.89 10.43 30.86
N GLY A 74 22.84 11.16 31.19
CA GLY A 74 22.46 12.43 30.55
C GLY A 74 21.76 12.23 29.19
N TYR A 75 21.56 11.01 28.73
CA TYR A 75 20.86 10.68 27.50
C TYR A 75 20.17 9.30 27.64
N PHE A 76 19.21 9.03 26.73
CA PHE A 76 18.47 7.76 26.68
C PHE A 76 18.76 7.01 25.40
N THR A 77 19.15 5.72 25.51
CA THR A 77 19.32 4.81 24.38
C THR A 77 18.81 3.41 24.68
N ARG A 78 18.35 2.75 23.63
CA ARG A 78 17.96 1.34 23.65
C ARG A 78 18.61 0.64 22.47
N SER A 79 18.90 -0.66 22.64
CA SER A 79 19.10 -1.62 21.55
C SER A 79 17.85 -2.49 21.43
N PHE A 80 17.60 -3.00 20.24
CA PHE A 80 16.52 -3.96 20.02
C PHE A 80 16.93 -5.02 19.00
N TRP A 81 16.29 -6.16 19.11
CA TRP A 81 16.31 -7.25 18.15
C TRP A 81 14.87 -7.52 17.72
N MET A 82 14.63 -7.80 16.44
CA MET A 82 13.32 -8.13 15.91
C MET A 82 13.42 -8.93 14.62
N LEU A 83 12.36 -9.69 14.30
CA LEU A 83 12.20 -10.28 12.97
C LEU A 83 12.00 -9.19 11.93
N GLU A 84 12.47 -9.43 10.70
CA GLU A 84 12.25 -8.51 9.56
C GLU A 84 10.76 -8.35 9.26
N HIS A 85 9.99 -9.44 9.33
CA HIS A 85 8.54 -9.49 9.06
C HIS A 85 7.74 -9.37 10.36
N TYR A 86 7.87 -8.24 11.07
CA TYR A 86 7.23 -8.02 12.37
C TYR A 86 6.42 -6.73 12.41
N GLY A 87 5.15 -6.83 12.85
CA GLY A 87 4.22 -5.71 12.86
C GLY A 87 3.85 -5.27 11.44
N THR A 88 3.66 -3.97 11.22
CA THR A 88 3.53 -3.43 9.84
C THR A 88 4.88 -3.49 9.17
N HIS A 89 4.98 -4.27 8.10
CA HIS A 89 6.24 -4.52 7.42
C HIS A 89 6.09 -4.53 5.89
N LEU A 90 7.22 -4.46 5.22
CA LEU A 90 7.35 -4.60 3.78
C LEU A 90 8.09 -5.90 3.47
N ASP A 91 7.52 -6.71 2.55
CA ASP A 91 8.23 -7.83 1.94
C ASP A 91 8.92 -7.36 0.68
N ALA A 92 10.23 -7.56 0.62
CA ALA A 92 11.00 -7.31 -0.58
C ALA A 92 10.81 -8.44 -1.61
N PRO A 93 11.04 -8.19 -2.90
CA PRO A 93 11.00 -9.24 -3.92
C PRO A 93 11.83 -10.48 -3.58
N ALA A 94 12.93 -10.33 -2.84
CA ALA A 94 13.80 -11.42 -2.41
C ALA A 94 13.19 -12.36 -1.36
N HIS A 95 12.03 -12.01 -0.76
CA HIS A 95 11.41 -12.82 0.29
C HIS A 95 11.03 -14.24 -0.16
N PHE A 96 10.53 -14.40 -1.37
CA PHE A 96 10.11 -15.71 -1.89
C PHE A 96 11.03 -16.22 -3.02
N PRO A 97 11.09 -15.59 -4.21
CA PRO A 97 11.89 -16.11 -5.31
C PRO A 97 13.38 -15.72 -5.15
N PRO A 98 14.30 -16.66 -5.38
CA PRO A 98 15.73 -16.37 -5.27
C PRO A 98 16.20 -15.35 -6.32
N GLY A 99 17.25 -14.58 -5.98
CA GLY A 99 17.90 -13.68 -6.91
C GLY A 99 17.12 -12.40 -7.23
N LYS A 100 16.09 -12.07 -6.46
CA LYS A 100 15.34 -10.82 -6.57
C LYS A 100 15.92 -9.73 -5.65
N ALA A 101 15.43 -8.50 -5.83
CA ALA A 101 15.88 -7.35 -5.07
C ALA A 101 15.56 -7.49 -3.57
N THR A 102 16.55 -7.23 -2.73
CA THR A 102 16.43 -7.09 -1.27
C THR A 102 15.87 -5.72 -0.89
N VAL A 103 15.47 -5.51 0.36
CA VAL A 103 14.77 -4.29 0.78
C VAL A 103 15.60 -3.03 0.54
N ASP A 104 16.93 -3.10 0.69
CA ASP A 104 17.86 -2.00 0.44
C ASP A 104 18.03 -1.67 -1.05
N GLN A 105 17.67 -2.60 -1.94
CA GLN A 105 17.77 -2.47 -3.40
C GLN A 105 16.49 -1.96 -4.05
N ILE A 106 15.36 -1.88 -3.33
CA ILE A 106 14.12 -1.33 -3.87
C ILE A 106 14.32 0.16 -4.21
N PRO A 107 14.08 0.58 -5.47
CA PRO A 107 14.23 1.98 -5.85
C PRO A 107 13.29 2.88 -5.04
N ALA A 108 13.77 4.00 -4.48
CA ALA A 108 12.98 4.90 -3.65
C ALA A 108 11.68 5.39 -4.35
N LYS A 109 11.72 5.60 -5.67
CA LYS A 109 10.53 5.98 -6.45
C LYS A 109 9.43 4.92 -6.44
N GLN A 110 9.77 3.64 -6.26
CA GLN A 110 8.81 2.54 -6.19
C GLN A 110 8.09 2.51 -4.84
N LEU A 111 8.71 3.06 -3.78
CA LEU A 111 8.17 3.13 -2.43
C LEU A 111 7.11 4.25 -2.25
N MET A 112 6.81 4.99 -3.30
CA MET A 112 5.85 6.10 -3.27
C MET A 112 4.98 6.06 -4.52
N GLY A 113 3.69 6.28 -4.35
CA GLY A 113 2.78 6.27 -5.48
C GLY A 113 1.32 6.58 -5.13
N PRO A 114 0.48 6.76 -6.15
CA PRO A 114 -0.96 6.90 -5.94
C PRO A 114 -1.53 5.63 -5.30
N ALA A 115 -2.47 5.80 -4.36
CA ALA A 115 -3.18 4.69 -3.74
C ALA A 115 -4.41 4.30 -4.56
N ALA A 116 -4.64 2.98 -4.70
CA ALA A 116 -5.91 2.42 -5.14
C ALA A 116 -6.39 1.46 -4.04
N VAL A 117 -7.54 1.75 -3.41
CA VAL A 117 -8.08 0.95 -2.31
C VAL A 117 -9.24 0.12 -2.81
N LEU A 118 -9.11 -1.20 -2.71
CA LEU A 118 -10.14 -2.18 -3.05
C LEU A 118 -10.84 -2.62 -1.76
N ASP A 119 -12.07 -2.17 -1.58
CA ASP A 119 -12.86 -2.45 -0.38
C ASP A 119 -13.60 -3.79 -0.50
N VAL A 120 -13.27 -4.73 0.36
CA VAL A 120 -13.87 -6.07 0.44
C VAL A 120 -14.39 -6.39 1.84
N ARG A 121 -14.63 -5.35 2.66
CA ARG A 121 -15.14 -5.54 4.04
C ARG A 121 -16.43 -6.32 4.09
N ALA A 122 -17.33 -6.08 3.16
CA ALA A 122 -18.63 -6.76 3.11
C ALA A 122 -18.52 -8.25 2.73
N GLU A 123 -17.58 -8.57 1.83
CA GLU A 123 -17.29 -9.95 1.42
C GLU A 123 -16.51 -10.67 2.51
N GLY A 124 -15.44 -10.08 3.04
CA GLY A 124 -14.63 -10.67 4.12
C GLY A 124 -15.38 -10.89 5.43
N ALA A 125 -16.43 -10.09 5.69
CA ALA A 125 -17.32 -10.33 6.84
C ALA A 125 -18.21 -11.57 6.68
N LYS A 126 -18.49 -11.99 5.43
CA LYS A 126 -19.32 -13.16 5.11
C LYS A 126 -18.49 -14.42 4.93
N ASP A 127 -17.28 -14.25 4.38
CA ASP A 127 -16.35 -15.32 4.05
C ASP A 127 -14.93 -14.87 4.42
N ALA A 128 -14.39 -15.46 5.50
CA ALA A 128 -13.05 -15.15 5.94
C ALA A 128 -11.96 -15.60 4.95
N ASP A 129 -12.26 -16.57 4.07
CA ASP A 129 -11.35 -17.03 3.02
C ASP A 129 -11.57 -16.34 1.68
N PHE A 130 -12.28 -15.21 1.69
CA PHE A 130 -12.52 -14.44 0.48
C PHE A 130 -11.22 -14.03 -0.19
N GLN A 131 -11.13 -14.33 -1.48
CA GLN A 131 -10.02 -13.93 -2.34
C GLN A 131 -10.50 -12.88 -3.34
N LEU A 132 -9.92 -11.68 -3.32
CA LEU A 132 -10.25 -10.61 -4.27
C LEU A 132 -10.09 -11.11 -5.72
N PRO A 133 -11.17 -11.26 -6.52
CA PRO A 133 -11.04 -11.69 -7.90
C PRO A 133 -10.66 -10.54 -8.84
N ALA A 134 -10.05 -10.85 -10.00
CA ALA A 134 -9.71 -9.85 -11.04
C ALA A 134 -10.90 -8.98 -11.45
N ALA A 135 -12.11 -9.55 -11.52
CA ALA A 135 -13.32 -8.81 -11.85
C ALA A 135 -13.63 -7.64 -10.88
N ARG A 136 -13.20 -7.73 -9.62
CA ARG A 136 -13.34 -6.62 -8.66
C ARG A 136 -12.34 -5.49 -8.95
N VAL A 137 -11.14 -5.80 -9.42
CA VAL A 137 -10.17 -4.82 -9.91
C VAL A 137 -10.75 -4.09 -11.13
N GLU A 138 -11.28 -4.83 -12.11
CA GLU A 138 -11.92 -4.26 -13.30
C GLU A 138 -13.16 -3.40 -12.96
N ALA A 139 -13.97 -3.84 -11.99
CA ALA A 139 -15.12 -3.07 -11.50
C ALA A 139 -14.70 -1.76 -10.82
N TRP A 140 -13.59 -1.77 -10.08
CA TRP A 140 -12.99 -0.58 -9.51
C TRP A 140 -12.51 0.37 -10.63
N GLU A 141 -11.80 -0.16 -11.64
CA GLU A 141 -11.32 0.62 -12.80
C GLU A 141 -12.47 1.25 -13.61
N LYS A 142 -13.61 0.59 -13.74
CA LYS A 142 -14.81 1.16 -14.39
C LYS A 142 -15.35 2.38 -13.66
N ARG A 143 -15.20 2.46 -12.34
CA ARG A 143 -15.70 3.58 -11.50
C ARG A 143 -14.69 4.73 -11.42
N HIS A 144 -13.41 4.42 -11.32
CA HIS A 144 -12.37 5.38 -10.95
C HIS A 144 -11.32 5.64 -12.05
N GLY A 145 -11.42 4.93 -13.17
CA GLY A 145 -10.40 4.91 -14.22
C GLY A 145 -9.34 3.84 -13.97
N ARG A 146 -8.54 3.58 -14.99
CA ARG A 146 -7.49 2.56 -14.93
C ARG A 146 -6.51 2.84 -13.79
N ILE A 147 -6.16 1.81 -13.03
CA ILE A 147 -5.12 1.89 -12.00
C ILE A 147 -3.82 2.37 -12.66
N PRO A 148 -3.23 3.48 -12.20
CA PRO A 148 -2.04 4.04 -12.82
C PRO A 148 -0.80 3.15 -12.59
N GLU A 149 0.13 3.16 -13.55
CA GLU A 149 1.45 2.55 -13.38
C GLU A 149 2.15 3.18 -12.16
N GLY A 150 2.82 2.35 -11.35
CA GLY A 150 3.45 2.79 -10.11
C GLY A 150 2.49 2.97 -8.92
N ALA A 151 1.21 2.66 -9.07
CA ALA A 151 0.28 2.69 -7.93
C ALA A 151 0.63 1.65 -6.86
N ILE A 152 0.23 1.93 -5.62
CA ILE A 152 0.24 0.96 -4.51
C ILE A 152 -1.22 0.59 -4.26
N VAL A 153 -1.52 -0.70 -4.41
CA VAL A 153 -2.90 -1.20 -4.33
C VAL A 153 -3.15 -1.80 -2.96
N LEU A 154 -4.13 -1.28 -2.24
CA LEU A 154 -4.49 -1.73 -0.90
C LEU A 154 -5.78 -2.53 -0.91
N LEU A 155 -5.77 -3.69 -0.25
CA LEU A 155 -6.96 -4.47 0.06
C LEU A 155 -7.46 -4.07 1.45
N ARG A 156 -8.62 -3.43 1.52
CA ARG A 156 -9.29 -3.06 2.77
C ARG A 156 -10.27 -4.14 3.15
N THR A 157 -9.92 -4.96 4.14
CA THR A 157 -10.75 -6.07 4.62
C THR A 157 -11.52 -5.73 5.90
N GLY A 158 -11.08 -4.69 6.64
CA GLY A 158 -11.57 -4.34 7.97
C GLY A 158 -10.99 -5.22 9.07
N TRP A 159 -9.99 -6.03 8.75
CA TRP A 159 -9.35 -6.96 9.67
C TRP A 159 -8.61 -6.25 10.80
N ALA A 160 -8.13 -5.03 10.56
CA ALA A 160 -7.49 -4.18 11.55
C ALA A 160 -8.33 -4.00 12.83
N SER A 161 -9.66 -4.11 12.75
CA SER A 161 -10.58 -4.07 13.91
C SER A 161 -10.38 -5.23 14.91
N ARG A 162 -9.65 -6.27 14.53
CA ARG A 162 -9.31 -7.43 15.38
C ARG A 162 -7.96 -7.27 16.09
N TRP A 163 -7.15 -6.31 15.67
CA TRP A 163 -5.86 -5.99 16.28
C TRP A 163 -6.05 -5.30 17.66
N PRO A 164 -5.24 -5.57 18.70
CA PRO A 164 -4.07 -6.49 18.76
C PRO A 164 -4.40 -7.89 19.32
N ASP A 165 -5.65 -8.34 19.27
CA ASP A 165 -6.06 -9.64 19.75
C ASP A 165 -5.53 -10.74 18.80
N ALA A 166 -4.49 -11.45 19.19
CA ALA A 166 -3.83 -12.44 18.35
C ALA A 166 -4.77 -13.61 17.96
N GLN A 167 -5.66 -14.04 18.84
CA GLN A 167 -6.60 -15.11 18.54
C GLN A 167 -7.61 -14.67 17.48
N ARG A 168 -8.19 -13.49 17.65
CA ARG A 168 -9.15 -12.92 16.69
C ARG A 168 -8.49 -12.55 15.37
N TYR A 169 -7.25 -12.04 15.41
CA TYR A 169 -6.54 -11.58 14.22
C TYR A 169 -6.07 -12.74 13.36
N ARG A 170 -5.48 -13.77 13.95
CA ARG A 170 -5.10 -15.02 13.27
C ARG A 170 -6.32 -15.80 12.81
N ASN A 171 -7.42 -15.77 13.56
CA ASN A 171 -8.67 -16.47 13.28
C ASN A 171 -8.44 -17.94 12.89
N GLN A 172 -7.64 -18.65 13.72
CA GLN A 172 -7.27 -20.04 13.47
C GLN A 172 -8.43 -21.00 13.77
N ASP A 173 -8.58 -22.01 12.92
CA ASP A 173 -9.46 -23.16 13.18
C ASP A 173 -8.85 -24.15 14.19
N ALA A 174 -9.56 -25.26 14.46
CA ALA A 174 -9.09 -26.31 15.37
C ALA A 174 -7.82 -27.03 14.88
N GLN A 175 -7.49 -26.92 13.62
CA GLN A 175 -6.28 -27.49 13.00
C GLN A 175 -5.12 -26.47 12.96
N GLY A 176 -5.34 -25.25 13.45
CA GLY A 176 -4.36 -24.18 13.46
C GLY A 176 -4.25 -23.41 12.14
N LYS A 177 -5.09 -23.72 11.15
CA LYS A 177 -5.14 -22.99 9.87
C LYS A 177 -5.76 -21.63 10.07
N MET A 178 -5.12 -20.58 9.56
CA MET A 178 -5.63 -19.21 9.63
C MET A 178 -6.69 -18.95 8.54
N HIS A 179 -7.60 -18.03 8.83
CA HIS A 179 -8.69 -17.64 7.93
C HIS A 179 -8.84 -16.12 7.93
N PHE A 180 -8.37 -15.46 6.88
CA PHE A 180 -8.53 -14.03 6.61
C PHE A 180 -8.50 -13.75 5.10
N PRO A 181 -9.15 -12.67 4.62
CA PRO A 181 -9.21 -12.35 3.20
C PRO A 181 -7.83 -11.99 2.62
N GLY A 182 -7.65 -12.26 1.33
CA GLY A 182 -6.45 -11.89 0.58
C GLY A 182 -6.73 -11.62 -0.89
N PHE A 183 -5.67 -11.45 -1.68
CA PHE A 183 -5.78 -11.36 -3.14
C PHE A 183 -5.87 -12.75 -3.75
N SER A 184 -6.54 -12.87 -4.91
CA SER A 184 -6.44 -14.07 -5.74
C SER A 184 -5.27 -13.96 -6.72
N SER A 185 -4.77 -15.08 -7.20
CA SER A 185 -3.77 -15.14 -8.28
C SER A 185 -4.23 -14.41 -9.55
N GLY A 186 -5.54 -14.42 -9.84
CA GLY A 186 -6.11 -13.68 -10.97
C GLY A 186 -6.00 -12.17 -10.81
N ALA A 187 -6.31 -11.65 -9.61
CA ALA A 187 -6.14 -10.22 -9.30
C ALA A 187 -4.66 -9.82 -9.33
N ALA A 188 -3.77 -10.63 -8.74
CA ALA A 188 -2.34 -10.36 -8.75
C ALA A 188 -1.79 -10.27 -10.18
N LYS A 189 -2.13 -11.19 -11.07
CA LYS A 189 -1.72 -11.16 -12.49
C LYS A 189 -2.19 -9.88 -13.18
N LEU A 190 -3.45 -9.50 -13.00
CA LEU A 190 -3.99 -8.26 -13.58
C LEU A 190 -3.25 -7.02 -13.04
N LEU A 191 -2.95 -6.96 -11.74
CA LEU A 191 -2.23 -5.84 -11.13
C LEU A 191 -0.75 -5.77 -11.59
N ILE A 192 -0.11 -6.93 -11.81
CA ILE A 192 1.21 -7.00 -12.46
C ILE A 192 1.15 -6.40 -13.88
N GLU A 193 0.12 -6.73 -14.67
CA GLU A 193 -0.09 -6.14 -16.00
C GLU A 193 -0.36 -4.62 -15.94
N ARG A 194 -0.88 -4.12 -14.84
CA ARG A 194 -1.05 -2.68 -14.57
C ARG A 194 0.26 -2.01 -14.15
N LYS A 195 1.32 -2.80 -13.91
CA LYS A 195 2.64 -2.34 -13.46
C LYS A 195 2.56 -1.53 -12.17
N VAL A 196 1.78 -2.02 -11.22
CA VAL A 196 1.73 -1.41 -9.90
C VAL A 196 3.06 -1.61 -9.16
N SER A 197 3.39 -0.74 -8.22
CA SER A 197 4.62 -0.83 -7.43
C SER A 197 4.55 -1.88 -6.33
N GLY A 198 3.39 -2.03 -5.70
CA GLY A 198 3.22 -2.94 -4.58
C GLY A 198 1.76 -3.25 -4.29
N LEU A 199 1.56 -4.28 -3.48
CA LEU A 199 0.26 -4.68 -2.92
C LEU A 199 0.30 -4.48 -1.41
N GLY A 200 -0.82 -4.12 -0.79
CA GLY A 200 -0.90 -3.99 0.66
C GLY A 200 -2.23 -4.51 1.22
N CYS A 201 -2.24 -4.92 2.49
CA CYS A 201 -3.44 -5.39 3.18
C CYS A 201 -3.41 -5.09 4.68
N ASP A 202 -4.59 -5.06 5.29
CA ASP A 202 -4.78 -4.96 6.73
C ASP A 202 -4.89 -6.34 7.41
N THR A 203 -4.44 -7.41 6.73
CA THR A 203 -4.31 -8.79 7.20
C THR A 203 -2.84 -9.17 7.38
N MET A 204 -2.59 -10.38 7.93
CA MET A 204 -1.22 -10.89 8.17
C MET A 204 -0.49 -11.27 6.89
N SER A 205 -1.20 -11.47 5.77
CA SER A 205 -0.63 -11.88 4.50
C SER A 205 -1.44 -11.33 3.34
N ILE A 206 -0.74 -11.06 2.23
CA ILE A 206 -1.34 -10.74 0.92
C ILE A 206 -2.13 -11.92 0.37
N ASP A 207 -1.67 -13.16 0.58
CA ASP A 207 -2.46 -14.34 0.32
C ASP A 207 -3.56 -14.48 1.38
N TYR A 208 -4.68 -15.13 1.06
CA TYR A 208 -5.72 -15.42 2.05
C TYR A 208 -5.21 -16.39 3.12
N GLY A 209 -5.80 -16.36 4.31
CA GLY A 209 -5.26 -17.04 5.50
C GLY A 209 -5.06 -18.54 5.37
N ALA A 210 -5.91 -19.22 4.60
CA ALA A 210 -5.81 -20.67 4.39
C ALA A 210 -4.91 -21.07 3.20
N SER A 211 -4.18 -20.12 2.60
CA SER A 211 -3.22 -20.41 1.52
C SER A 211 -2.07 -21.29 2.03
N GLU A 212 -1.77 -22.36 1.30
CA GLU A 212 -0.64 -23.24 1.58
C GLU A 212 0.49 -23.10 0.57
N ASP A 213 0.19 -22.52 -0.60
CA ASP A 213 1.11 -22.37 -1.73
C ASP A 213 1.63 -20.93 -1.91
N PHE A 214 1.09 -19.96 -1.17
CA PHE A 214 1.46 -18.54 -1.25
C PHE A 214 1.56 -18.01 -2.69
N ALA A 215 0.54 -18.38 -3.49
CA ALA A 215 0.57 -18.14 -4.93
C ALA A 215 0.69 -16.65 -5.29
N VAL A 216 0.10 -15.74 -4.50
CA VAL A 216 0.21 -14.28 -4.74
C VAL A 216 1.60 -13.79 -4.40
N HIS A 217 2.23 -14.28 -3.31
CA HIS A 217 3.64 -13.97 -2.99
C HIS A 217 4.55 -14.36 -4.16
N HIS A 218 4.47 -15.59 -4.63
CA HIS A 218 5.30 -16.06 -5.74
C HIS A 218 5.11 -15.23 -7.01
N LEU A 219 3.87 -14.88 -7.34
CA LEU A 219 3.56 -14.11 -8.55
C LEU A 219 4.05 -12.66 -8.44
N ALA A 220 3.64 -11.95 -7.38
CA ALA A 220 3.86 -10.51 -7.27
C ALA A 220 5.33 -10.17 -6.96
N LEU A 221 5.95 -10.86 -5.98
CA LEU A 221 7.38 -10.68 -5.67
C LEU A 221 8.24 -11.14 -6.84
N GLY A 222 7.84 -12.23 -7.52
CA GLY A 222 8.48 -12.70 -8.75
C GLY A 222 8.48 -11.69 -9.89
N ALA A 223 7.46 -10.86 -9.97
CA ALA A 223 7.35 -9.75 -10.92
C ALA A 223 8.06 -8.47 -10.45
N GLY A 224 8.65 -8.46 -9.24
CA GLY A 224 9.37 -7.31 -8.70
C GLY A 224 8.50 -6.29 -7.95
N LEU A 225 7.26 -6.65 -7.63
CA LEU A 225 6.42 -5.88 -6.70
C LEU A 225 6.92 -6.14 -5.27
N TYR A 226 6.58 -5.25 -4.34
CA TYR A 226 6.71 -5.49 -2.90
C TYR A 226 5.35 -5.66 -2.25
N HIS A 227 5.30 -6.19 -1.02
CA HIS A 227 4.07 -6.25 -0.24
C HIS A 227 4.15 -5.34 0.99
N LEU A 228 2.98 -4.91 1.48
CA LEU A 228 2.80 -4.22 2.75
C LEU A 228 1.77 -5.02 3.55
N GLU A 229 2.20 -5.62 4.64
CA GLU A 229 1.36 -6.49 5.46
C GLU A 229 1.13 -5.89 6.85
N ASN A 230 0.04 -6.31 7.48
CA ASN A 230 -0.38 -5.76 8.77
C ASN A 230 -0.50 -4.22 8.73
N LEU A 231 -1.09 -3.66 7.68
CA LEU A 231 -1.42 -2.25 7.69
C LEU A 231 -2.44 -1.96 8.81
N ALA A 232 -2.29 -0.80 9.46
CA ALA A 232 -3.24 -0.33 10.43
C ALA A 232 -4.57 0.04 9.75
N ASP A 233 -5.53 0.56 10.53
CA ASP A 233 -6.90 0.81 10.06
C ASP A 233 -6.95 1.62 8.76
N LEU A 234 -7.50 1.00 7.71
CA LEU A 234 -7.71 1.59 6.39
C LEU A 234 -9.08 2.26 6.24
N SER A 235 -9.88 2.38 7.31
CA SER A 235 -11.27 2.87 7.23
C SER A 235 -11.40 4.28 6.69
N GLU A 236 -10.43 5.15 6.98
CA GLU A 236 -10.40 6.54 6.52
C GLU A 236 -9.78 6.72 5.13
N MET A 237 -9.24 5.66 4.54
CA MET A 237 -8.65 5.73 3.20
C MET A 237 -9.74 5.89 2.13
N PRO A 238 -9.67 6.89 1.23
CA PRO A 238 -10.54 6.95 0.07
C PRO A 238 -10.18 5.83 -0.92
N GLU A 239 -11.14 5.41 -1.75
CA GLU A 239 -10.86 4.38 -2.77
C GLU A 239 -9.81 4.83 -3.79
N HIS A 240 -9.72 6.14 -4.07
CA HIS A 240 -8.74 6.75 -4.98
C HIS A 240 -8.39 8.18 -4.54
N GLY A 241 -7.31 8.74 -5.11
CA GLY A 241 -6.93 10.14 -4.90
C GLY A 241 -5.90 10.34 -3.79
N ALA A 242 -5.72 9.38 -2.88
CA ALA A 242 -4.64 9.43 -1.91
C ALA A 242 -3.27 9.08 -2.53
N PHE A 243 -2.20 9.51 -1.86
CA PHE A 243 -0.82 9.17 -2.22
C PHE A 243 -0.14 8.49 -1.03
N LEU A 244 0.53 7.37 -1.29
CA LEU A 244 1.22 6.59 -0.27
C LEU A 244 2.73 6.80 -0.31
N ILE A 245 3.34 6.76 0.88
CA ILE A 245 4.78 6.70 1.10
C ILE A 245 5.03 5.52 2.04
N ALA A 246 5.72 4.49 1.54
CA ALA A 246 6.21 3.37 2.33
C ALA A 246 7.69 3.61 2.65
N ALA A 247 8.05 3.69 3.94
CA ALA A 247 9.41 3.97 4.39
C ALA A 247 9.96 2.77 5.20
N PRO A 248 10.39 1.66 4.54
CA PRO A 248 10.99 0.53 5.23
C PRO A 248 12.38 0.87 5.77
N ILE A 249 12.82 0.11 6.77
CA ILE A 249 14.22 0.11 7.15
C ILE A 249 15.08 -0.34 5.95
N LYS A 250 16.15 0.37 5.65
CA LYS A 250 17.04 0.03 4.54
C LYS A 250 18.14 -0.93 5.03
N LEU A 251 17.76 -2.20 5.20
CA LEU A 251 18.64 -3.26 5.70
C LEU A 251 19.32 -3.98 4.54
N GLU A 252 20.64 -3.97 4.50
CA GLU A 252 21.43 -4.66 3.45
C GLU A 252 21.12 -6.16 3.46
N GLY A 253 20.71 -6.68 2.30
CA GLY A 253 20.39 -8.09 2.11
C GLY A 253 19.08 -8.54 2.77
N GLY A 254 18.27 -7.62 3.35
CA GLY A 254 17.02 -7.98 4.02
C GLY A 254 15.96 -8.50 3.07
N SER A 255 15.26 -9.57 3.48
CA SER A 255 14.11 -10.13 2.78
C SER A 255 12.87 -9.24 2.88
N GLY A 256 12.88 -8.35 3.87
CA GLY A 256 11.85 -7.38 4.19
C GLY A 256 12.30 -6.47 5.31
N GLY A 257 11.37 -5.76 5.90
CA GLY A 257 11.66 -4.94 7.07
C GLY A 257 10.47 -4.17 7.58
N PRO A 258 10.49 -3.80 8.88
CA PRO A 258 9.49 -2.91 9.42
C PRO A 258 9.38 -1.64 8.59
N VAL A 259 8.16 -1.21 8.35
CA VAL A 259 7.86 -0.07 7.49
C VAL A 259 6.95 0.92 8.19
N ARG A 260 7.20 2.21 8.01
CA ARG A 260 6.21 3.22 8.35
C ARG A 260 5.52 3.68 7.07
N VAL A 261 4.20 3.52 7.03
CA VAL A 261 3.39 3.83 5.85
C VAL A 261 2.55 5.06 6.13
N PHE A 262 2.74 6.09 5.30
CA PHE A 262 1.96 7.32 5.37
C PHE A 262 1.03 7.42 4.17
N ALA A 263 -0.20 7.85 4.42
CA ALA A 263 -1.14 8.22 3.36
C ALA A 263 -1.40 9.73 3.41
N LEU A 264 -1.18 10.39 2.28
CA LEU A 264 -1.55 11.79 2.07
C LEU A 264 -2.93 11.81 1.40
N LEU A 265 -3.91 12.42 2.05
CA LEU A 265 -5.29 12.53 1.59
C LEU A 265 -5.55 13.92 1.02
N PRO A 266 -6.30 14.01 -0.11
CA PRO A 266 -6.66 15.30 -0.70
C PRO A 266 -7.57 16.14 0.18
#